data_c8627781b71817b19a40f1c5e7f85046
#
_entry.id   c8627781b71817b19a40f1c5e7f85046
#
_cell.length_a   1.000
_cell.length_b   1.000
_cell.length_c   1.000
_cell.angle_alpha   90.00
_cell.angle_beta   90.00
_cell.angle_gamma   90.00
#
_symmetry.space_group_name_H-M   'P 1'
#
loop_
_entity.id
_entity.type
_entity.pdbx_description
1 polymer ?
#
loop_
_entity_poly.entity_id
_entity_poly.type
_entity_poly.pdbx_seq_one_letter_code
_entity_poly.pdbx_strand_id
1 'polypeptide(L)'
;MRAITDEHLQAYLEGGCLQKLFNVIDEDPELSFELRVKGEVMIYYHKDKIMTIRFCKGKPSVEILFEKYYKKATPPSVSFMYDDLMETLRHTDQLRKYFKEAKRLIGSYKAGLEFEVQQNITLGNRSFNNRFVVVDMEWQLPQSDIKVEERISRTRIDLVVVDTKKNDMGENDIYLGELKVGTGATGGKSGIIDHVIKTNEFISNAKACAALRKDVESIIRQKAVLGLFEGDYTGLNLSDKPRMMLILVYRGSEERQVLEVQEEIAKDKARELKMAEPLLVWHNALITLEV
;
A
#
# COMPACT_ATOMS: atom_id res chain seq x y z
N MET A 1 3.50 0.14 -15.37
CA MET A 1 4.40 -0.62 -14.50
C MET A 1 4.82 0.26 -13.33
N ARG A 2 4.72 -0.26 -12.13
CA ARG A 2 5.22 0.36 -10.90
C ARG A 2 6.66 -0.07 -10.67
N ALA A 3 7.57 0.72 -11.20
CA ALA A 3 9.00 0.51 -11.04
C ALA A 3 9.72 1.84 -11.22
N ILE A 4 10.86 1.97 -10.59
CA ILE A 4 11.82 3.05 -10.82
C ILE A 4 12.94 2.55 -11.74
N THR A 5 13.66 3.46 -12.37
CA THR A 5 14.81 3.10 -13.19
C THR A 5 15.95 2.58 -12.32
N ASP A 6 16.86 1.78 -12.90
CA ASP A 6 18.03 1.29 -12.16
C ASP A 6 18.88 2.45 -11.63
N GLU A 7 19.01 3.54 -12.40
CA GLU A 7 19.70 4.76 -11.95
C GLU A 7 19.01 5.38 -10.72
N HIS A 8 17.68 5.46 -10.71
CA HIS A 8 16.93 5.95 -9.57
C HIS A 8 17.05 5.01 -8.36
N LEU A 9 17.07 3.68 -8.59
CA LEU A 9 17.29 2.68 -7.54
C LEU A 9 18.67 2.83 -6.92
N GLN A 10 19.72 2.95 -7.75
CA GLN A 10 21.09 3.16 -7.28
C GLN A 10 21.26 4.44 -6.47
N ALA A 11 20.46 5.48 -6.72
CA ALA A 11 20.52 6.72 -5.95
C ALA A 11 20.19 6.54 -4.46
N TYR A 12 19.44 5.50 -4.08
CA TYR A 12 19.13 5.19 -2.68
C TYR A 12 20.14 4.27 -2.00
N LEU A 13 20.93 3.54 -2.77
CA LEU A 13 21.92 2.58 -2.23
C LEU A 13 23.18 3.29 -1.73
N GLU A 14 24.12 2.51 -1.21
CA GLU A 14 25.37 3.02 -0.65
C GLU A 14 26.14 3.89 -1.67
N GLY A 15 26.50 5.10 -1.23
CA GLY A 15 27.14 6.11 -2.07
C GLY A 15 26.21 6.88 -3.00
N GLY A 16 24.93 6.54 -3.07
CA GLY A 16 23.94 7.23 -3.88
C GLY A 16 23.50 8.58 -3.30
N CYS A 17 23.10 9.50 -4.17
CA CYS A 17 22.76 10.87 -3.76
C CYS A 17 21.51 10.98 -2.88
N LEU A 18 20.61 9.97 -2.89
CA LEU A 18 19.41 9.89 -2.06
C LEU A 18 19.57 8.96 -0.85
N GLN A 19 20.74 8.34 -0.64
CA GLN A 19 20.99 7.40 0.46
C GLN A 19 20.61 7.98 1.82
N LYS A 20 21.02 9.22 2.11
CA LYS A 20 20.73 9.86 3.41
C LYS A 20 19.23 10.10 3.62
N LEU A 21 18.50 10.45 2.55
CA LEU A 21 17.06 10.60 2.62
C LEU A 21 16.40 9.23 2.89
N PHE A 22 16.85 8.20 2.17
CA PHE A 22 16.34 6.84 2.32
C PHE A 22 16.57 6.34 3.75
N ASN A 23 17.77 6.50 4.31
CA ASN A 23 18.08 6.08 5.68
C ASN A 23 17.15 6.75 6.71
N VAL A 24 16.88 8.06 6.56
CA VAL A 24 15.94 8.77 7.47
C VAL A 24 14.52 8.23 7.37
N ILE A 25 14.09 7.81 6.16
CA ILE A 25 12.77 7.22 5.96
C ILE A 25 12.71 5.81 6.52
N ASP A 26 13.73 5.00 6.29
CA ASP A 26 13.80 3.60 6.71
C ASP A 26 13.94 3.45 8.25
N GLU A 27 14.65 4.39 8.88
CA GLU A 27 14.76 4.48 10.34
C GLU A 27 13.44 4.86 11.04
N ASP A 28 12.46 5.42 10.32
CA ASP A 28 11.18 5.83 10.89
C ASP A 28 10.12 4.73 10.68
N PRO A 29 9.77 3.95 11.73
CA PRO A 29 8.89 2.79 11.60
C PRO A 29 7.44 3.14 11.24
N GLU A 30 7.10 4.42 11.20
CA GLU A 30 5.77 4.90 10.84
C GLU A 30 5.67 5.36 9.39
N LEU A 31 6.78 5.37 8.63
CA LEU A 31 6.79 5.79 7.24
C LEU A 31 6.76 4.59 6.29
N SER A 32 5.98 4.73 5.21
CA SER A 32 5.92 3.73 4.14
C SER A 32 6.54 4.27 2.86
N PHE A 33 7.51 3.53 2.30
CA PHE A 33 8.19 3.83 1.05
C PHE A 33 7.57 3.03 -0.09
N GLU A 34 6.88 3.71 -1.01
CA GLU A 34 6.07 3.05 -2.01
C GLU A 34 6.48 3.43 -3.43
N LEU A 35 6.73 2.41 -4.26
CA LEU A 35 6.99 2.59 -5.69
C LEU A 35 5.70 2.90 -6.43
N ARG A 36 5.75 3.86 -7.36
CA ARG A 36 4.56 4.32 -8.08
C ARG A 36 4.80 4.30 -9.59
N VAL A 37 3.72 4.46 -10.35
CA VAL A 37 3.80 4.62 -11.80
C VAL A 37 4.68 5.82 -12.20
N LYS A 38 5.21 5.81 -13.42
CA LYS A 38 6.09 6.87 -13.95
C LYS A 38 7.44 7.03 -13.23
N GLY A 39 7.89 5.98 -12.53
CA GLY A 39 9.18 6.03 -11.84
C GLY A 39 9.19 6.95 -10.61
N GLU A 40 8.05 7.17 -9.99
CA GLU A 40 7.93 7.95 -8.76
C GLU A 40 8.08 7.05 -7.52
N VAL A 41 8.64 7.61 -6.48
CA VAL A 41 8.58 7.07 -5.11
C VAL A 41 7.72 8.01 -4.28
N MET A 42 6.81 7.43 -3.51
CA MET A 42 5.97 8.21 -2.61
C MET A 42 6.13 7.73 -1.18
N ILE A 43 6.27 8.66 -0.26
CA ILE A 43 6.36 8.39 1.17
C ILE A 43 5.00 8.70 1.79
N TYR A 44 4.49 7.73 2.56
CA TYR A 44 3.18 7.82 3.20
C TYR A 44 3.29 7.79 4.72
N TYR A 45 2.35 8.46 5.35
CA TYR A 45 2.02 8.33 6.76
C TYR A 45 0.49 8.30 6.89
N HIS A 46 -0.07 7.29 7.58
CA HIS A 46 -1.52 7.06 7.70
C HIS A 46 -2.26 7.19 6.35
N LYS A 47 -1.73 6.51 5.30
CA LYS A 47 -2.28 6.53 3.94
C LYS A 47 -2.17 7.90 3.23
N ASP A 48 -1.72 8.95 3.91
CA ASP A 48 -1.50 10.24 3.28
C ASP A 48 -0.07 10.37 2.74
N LYS A 49 -0.01 10.81 1.50
CA LYS A 49 1.26 11.09 0.85
C LYS A 49 1.87 12.37 1.40
N ILE A 50 3.05 12.25 1.98
CA ILE A 50 3.79 13.38 2.55
C ILE A 50 4.98 13.83 1.70
N MET A 51 5.45 12.98 0.79
CA MET A 51 6.57 13.29 -0.09
C MET A 51 6.44 12.52 -1.40
N THR A 52 6.84 13.13 -2.51
CA THR A 52 7.06 12.46 -3.80
C THR A 52 8.48 12.70 -4.26
N ILE A 53 9.17 11.64 -4.62
CA ILE A 53 10.55 11.67 -5.10
C ILE A 53 10.54 11.23 -6.56
N ARG A 54 11.15 12.03 -7.44
CA ARG A 54 11.35 11.75 -8.85
C ARG A 54 12.83 11.77 -9.18
N PHE A 55 13.20 11.04 -10.19
CA PHE A 55 14.56 11.04 -10.71
C PHE A 55 14.52 11.20 -12.22
N CYS A 56 14.94 12.36 -12.70
CA CYS A 56 14.89 12.70 -14.11
C CYS A 56 16.27 13.12 -14.60
N LYS A 57 16.79 12.46 -15.66
CA LYS A 57 18.06 12.82 -16.31
C LYS A 57 19.24 12.88 -15.32
N GLY A 58 19.34 11.87 -14.45
CA GLY A 58 20.42 11.80 -13.44
C GLY A 58 20.27 12.80 -12.28
N LYS A 59 19.13 13.47 -12.17
CA LYS A 59 18.91 14.45 -11.10
C LYS A 59 17.69 14.09 -10.27
N PRO A 60 17.84 13.97 -8.93
CA PRO A 60 16.72 13.80 -8.04
C PRO A 60 15.92 15.11 -7.93
N SER A 61 14.61 14.98 -7.80
CA SER A 61 13.75 16.06 -7.34
C SER A 61 12.79 15.55 -6.29
N VAL A 62 12.58 16.32 -5.24
CA VAL A 62 11.66 16.00 -4.18
C VAL A 62 10.56 17.03 -4.16
N GLU A 63 9.33 16.56 -4.22
CA GLU A 63 8.14 17.39 -4.16
C GLU A 63 7.33 17.02 -2.93
N ILE A 64 6.94 18.03 -2.17
CA ILE A 64 6.02 17.84 -1.06
C ILE A 64 4.64 18.24 -1.51
N LEU A 65 3.80 17.27 -1.49
CA LEU A 65 2.40 17.43 -1.81
C LEU A 65 1.57 17.18 -0.56
N PHE A 66 1.43 18.21 0.26
CA PHE A 66 0.32 18.24 1.18
C PHE A 66 -0.97 18.51 0.41
N GLU A 67 -2.04 17.80 0.73
CA GLU A 67 -3.37 18.11 0.22
C GLU A 67 -3.76 19.57 0.56
N LYS A 68 -4.64 20.18 -0.25
CA LYS A 68 -4.98 21.62 -0.16
C LYS A 68 -5.38 22.09 1.23
N TYR A 69 -6.02 21.24 2.03
CA TYR A 69 -6.45 21.63 3.37
C TYR A 69 -5.32 21.64 4.40
N TYR A 70 -4.26 20.81 4.21
CA TYR A 70 -3.04 20.91 5.03
C TYR A 70 -2.26 22.20 4.73
N LYS A 71 -2.30 22.71 3.49
CA LYS A 71 -1.63 23.95 3.13
C LYS A 71 -2.10 25.16 3.94
N LYS A 72 -3.36 25.17 4.40
CA LYS A 72 -3.89 26.24 5.26
C LYS A 72 -3.39 26.16 6.71
N ALA A 73 -2.97 24.99 7.15
CA ALA A 73 -2.50 24.74 8.49
C ALA A 73 -0.98 24.53 8.58
N THR A 74 -0.30 24.53 7.43
CA THR A 74 1.15 24.25 7.38
C THR A 74 1.93 25.41 7.99
N PRO A 75 2.68 25.20 9.08
CA PRO A 75 3.57 26.23 9.61
C PRO A 75 4.61 26.64 8.55
N PRO A 76 5.01 27.92 8.47
CA PRO A 76 6.05 28.37 7.56
C PRO A 76 7.35 27.57 7.62
N SER A 77 7.64 26.97 8.78
CA SER A 77 8.81 26.12 9.01
C SER A 77 8.86 24.83 8.20
N VAL A 78 7.76 24.41 7.54
CA VAL A 78 7.73 23.20 6.71
C VAL A 78 7.97 23.52 5.22
N SER A 79 7.80 24.77 4.79
CA SER A 79 7.88 25.17 3.39
C SER A 79 9.30 25.44 2.88
N PHE A 80 10.27 25.74 3.74
CA PHE A 80 11.62 26.12 3.31
C PHE A 80 12.58 24.95 3.03
N MET A 81 12.15 23.71 3.24
CA MET A 81 13.01 22.54 3.03
C MET A 81 13.31 22.24 1.54
N TYR A 82 12.74 22.98 0.62
CA TYR A 82 12.62 22.57 -0.79
C TYR A 82 13.39 23.40 -1.79
N ASP A 83 13.84 24.56 -1.42
CA ASP A 83 14.54 25.46 -2.32
C ASP A 83 15.95 24.97 -2.66
N ASP A 84 16.55 24.12 -1.79
CA ASP A 84 17.79 23.40 -2.07
C ASP A 84 17.77 21.96 -1.51
N LEU A 85 17.36 21.01 -2.33
CA LEU A 85 17.34 19.60 -1.97
C LEU A 85 18.71 19.07 -1.53
N MET A 86 19.77 19.43 -2.25
CA MET A 86 21.11 18.90 -1.95
C MET A 86 21.63 19.42 -0.61
N GLU A 87 21.33 20.66 -0.26
CA GLU A 87 21.65 21.21 1.05
C GLU A 87 20.83 20.53 2.15
N THR A 88 19.53 20.32 1.92
CA THR A 88 18.64 19.59 2.83
C THR A 88 19.12 18.16 3.07
N LEU A 89 19.61 17.47 2.03
CA LEU A 89 20.16 16.11 2.15
C LEU A 89 21.48 16.05 2.94
N ARG A 90 22.19 17.16 3.11
CA ARG A 90 23.36 17.26 4.01
C ARG A 90 22.96 17.36 5.48
N HIS A 91 21.75 17.83 5.77
CA HIS A 91 21.24 18.09 7.12
C HIS A 91 20.10 17.16 7.48
N THR A 92 20.41 15.89 7.80
CA THR A 92 19.40 14.85 8.11
C THR A 92 18.47 15.23 9.25
N ASP A 93 18.90 16.06 10.18
CA ASP A 93 18.05 16.57 11.26
C ASP A 93 16.90 17.45 10.76
N GLN A 94 17.10 18.18 9.67
CA GLN A 94 16.02 18.94 9.03
C GLN A 94 14.99 18.01 8.39
N LEU A 95 15.43 16.89 7.78
CA LEU A 95 14.54 15.86 7.26
C LEU A 95 13.70 15.21 8.37
N ARG A 96 14.35 14.82 9.49
CA ARG A 96 13.64 14.26 10.65
C ARG A 96 12.64 15.26 11.22
N LYS A 97 13.00 16.54 11.32
CA LYS A 97 12.08 17.59 11.76
C LYS A 97 10.89 17.73 10.81
N TYR A 98 11.13 17.69 9.50
CA TYR A 98 10.07 17.73 8.51
C TYR A 98 9.08 16.56 8.69
N PHE A 99 9.58 15.31 8.76
CA PHE A 99 8.69 14.16 8.93
C PHE A 99 7.90 14.22 10.24
N LYS A 100 8.53 14.65 11.32
CA LYS A 100 7.86 14.86 12.61
C LYS A 100 6.69 15.86 12.50
N GLU A 101 6.92 17.01 11.84
CA GLU A 101 5.87 18.01 11.64
C GLU A 101 4.77 17.53 10.69
N ALA A 102 5.12 16.82 9.62
CA ALA A 102 4.16 16.23 8.69
C ALA A 102 3.26 15.23 9.40
N LYS A 103 3.82 14.31 10.19
CA LYS A 103 3.07 13.34 10.99
C LYS A 103 2.14 14.02 11.99
N ARG A 104 2.62 15.04 12.71
CA ARG A 104 1.80 15.81 13.65
C ARG A 104 0.59 16.47 12.96
N LEU A 105 0.79 17.07 11.79
CA LEU A 105 -0.27 17.71 11.03
C LEU A 105 -1.31 16.69 10.57
N ILE A 106 -0.88 15.58 9.99
CA ILE A 106 -1.79 14.51 9.53
C ILE A 106 -2.58 13.94 10.71
N GLY A 107 -1.93 13.61 11.81
CA GLY A 107 -2.59 13.10 13.01
C GLY A 107 -3.62 14.06 13.61
N SER A 108 -3.43 15.38 13.42
CA SER A 108 -4.39 16.40 13.90
C SER A 108 -5.63 16.52 13.00
N TYR A 109 -5.53 16.19 11.71
CA TYR A 109 -6.61 16.42 10.73
C TYR A 109 -7.29 15.14 10.25
N LYS A 110 -6.61 14.01 10.29
CA LYS A 110 -7.12 12.71 9.85
C LYS A 110 -6.89 11.64 10.92
N ALA A 111 -7.62 11.74 12.01
CA ALA A 111 -7.73 10.64 12.95
C ALA A 111 -8.72 9.61 12.38
N GLY A 112 -8.22 8.61 11.67
CA GLY A 112 -9.03 7.52 11.12
C GLY A 112 -8.38 6.17 11.37
N LEU A 113 -9.01 5.33 12.18
CA LEU A 113 -8.52 3.99 12.50
C LEU A 113 -8.20 3.16 11.26
N GLU A 114 -8.97 3.32 10.17
CA GLU A 114 -8.72 2.61 8.91
C GLU A 114 -7.33 2.92 8.32
N PHE A 115 -6.93 4.19 8.34
CA PHE A 115 -5.64 4.63 7.78
C PHE A 115 -4.45 4.12 8.59
N GLU A 116 -4.60 4.17 9.91
CA GLU A 116 -3.61 3.65 10.84
C GLU A 116 -3.45 2.14 10.70
N VAL A 117 -4.58 1.42 10.71
CA VAL A 117 -4.57 -0.04 10.57
C VAL A 117 -3.99 -0.48 9.21
N GLN A 118 -4.37 0.19 8.11
CA GLN A 118 -3.83 -0.14 6.79
C GLN A 118 -2.30 0.02 6.75
N GLN A 119 -1.78 1.10 7.32
CA GLN A 119 -0.35 1.32 7.38
C GLN A 119 0.36 0.32 8.29
N ASN A 120 -0.21 0.05 9.47
CA ASN A 120 0.37 -0.92 10.41
C ASN A 120 0.41 -2.33 9.80
N ILE A 121 -0.64 -2.74 9.08
CA ILE A 121 -0.65 -4.01 8.33
C ILE A 121 0.46 -3.99 7.26
N THR A 122 0.61 -2.89 6.52
CA THR A 122 1.64 -2.77 5.48
C THR A 122 3.04 -2.87 6.06
N LEU A 123 3.32 -2.16 7.15
CA LEU A 123 4.64 -2.12 7.78
C LEU A 123 4.97 -3.42 8.53
N GLY A 124 3.99 -4.01 9.21
CA GLY A 124 4.17 -5.24 9.99
C GLY A 124 4.26 -6.53 9.16
N ASN A 125 3.97 -6.48 7.84
CA ASN A 125 3.96 -7.66 6.98
C ASN A 125 4.91 -7.50 5.78
N ARG A 126 6.18 -7.19 6.06
CA ARG A 126 7.25 -7.01 5.07
C ARG A 126 8.25 -8.17 5.03
N SER A 127 8.00 -9.27 5.73
CA SER A 127 8.92 -10.40 5.79
C SER A 127 8.37 -11.60 5.02
N PHE A 128 9.16 -12.14 4.07
CA PHE A 128 8.86 -13.38 3.37
C PHE A 128 9.01 -14.63 4.26
N ASN A 129 9.43 -14.47 5.51
CA ASN A 129 9.34 -15.51 6.53
C ASN A 129 7.91 -15.65 7.09
N ASN A 130 7.06 -14.66 6.88
CA ASN A 130 5.64 -14.71 7.21
C ASN A 130 4.84 -15.35 6.07
N ARG A 131 3.65 -15.87 6.37
CA ARG A 131 2.76 -16.41 5.35
C ARG A 131 2.27 -15.33 4.38
N PHE A 132 1.88 -14.16 4.87
CA PHE A 132 1.38 -13.07 4.04
C PHE A 132 2.36 -11.90 4.04
N VAL A 133 2.69 -11.44 2.86
CA VAL A 133 3.56 -10.27 2.64
C VAL A 133 2.78 -9.19 1.92
N VAL A 134 2.71 -8.00 2.51
CA VAL A 134 2.10 -6.84 1.86
C VAL A 134 3.12 -6.19 0.93
N VAL A 135 2.88 -6.34 -0.36
CA VAL A 135 3.80 -5.86 -1.41
C VAL A 135 3.58 -4.39 -1.72
N ASP A 136 2.32 -3.96 -1.74
CA ASP A 136 1.94 -2.58 -2.07
C ASP A 136 0.65 -2.18 -1.33
N MET A 137 0.52 -0.90 -1.04
CA MET A 137 -0.71 -0.27 -0.55
C MET A 137 -1.21 0.75 -1.56
N GLU A 138 -2.55 0.94 -1.65
CA GLU A 138 -3.16 1.89 -2.59
C GLU A 138 -2.73 1.65 -4.05
N TRP A 139 -2.66 0.37 -4.45
CA TRP A 139 -2.35 0.04 -5.84
C TRP A 139 -3.46 0.53 -6.76
N GLN A 140 -3.09 1.15 -7.86
CA GLN A 140 -4.03 1.67 -8.85
C GLN A 140 -3.71 1.12 -10.23
N LEU A 141 -4.75 0.65 -10.92
CA LEU A 141 -4.66 0.26 -12.32
C LEU A 141 -4.66 1.51 -13.20
N PRO A 142 -3.64 1.71 -14.05
CA PRO A 142 -3.65 2.79 -15.03
C PRO A 142 -4.74 2.52 -16.08
N GLN A 143 -5.81 3.32 -16.08
CA GLN A 143 -6.92 3.17 -17.03
C GLN A 143 -6.49 3.46 -18.48
N SER A 144 -5.38 4.17 -18.69
CA SER A 144 -4.79 4.38 -20.01
C SER A 144 -4.30 3.09 -20.67
N ASP A 145 -3.99 2.08 -19.86
CA ASP A 145 -3.42 0.82 -20.32
C ASP A 145 -4.51 -0.19 -20.75
N ILE A 146 -5.79 0.18 -20.54
CA ILE A 146 -6.96 -0.63 -20.88
C ILE A 146 -7.81 0.11 -21.90
N LYS A 147 -8.24 -0.60 -22.95
CA LYS A 147 -9.16 -0.03 -23.94
C LYS A 147 -10.47 0.40 -23.27
N VAL A 148 -11.14 1.41 -23.85
CA VAL A 148 -12.36 2.00 -23.27
C VAL A 148 -13.43 0.93 -23.01
N GLU A 149 -13.56 -0.03 -23.92
CA GLU A 149 -14.55 -1.12 -23.87
C GLU A 149 -14.22 -2.17 -22.78
N GLU A 150 -12.96 -2.22 -22.33
CA GLU A 150 -12.46 -3.16 -21.35
C GLU A 150 -12.26 -2.53 -19.96
N ARG A 151 -12.65 -1.26 -19.77
CA ARG A 151 -12.49 -0.57 -18.50
C ARG A 151 -13.29 -1.23 -17.39
N ILE A 152 -12.63 -1.40 -16.27
CA ILE A 152 -13.20 -1.98 -15.07
C ILE A 152 -13.47 -0.90 -14.02
N SER A 153 -14.45 -1.15 -13.17
CA SER A 153 -14.88 -0.18 -12.14
C SER A 153 -13.89 -0.09 -10.97
N ARG A 154 -13.19 -1.19 -10.63
CA ARG A 154 -12.21 -1.22 -9.56
C ARG A 154 -10.85 -0.80 -10.06
N THR A 155 -10.46 0.42 -9.75
CA THR A 155 -9.17 1.00 -10.16
C THR A 155 -8.18 1.13 -9.02
N ARG A 156 -8.65 1.01 -7.77
CA ARG A 156 -7.82 1.11 -6.55
C ARG A 156 -8.03 -0.10 -5.65
N ILE A 157 -6.93 -0.62 -5.13
CA ILE A 157 -6.87 -1.77 -4.22
C ILE A 157 -6.14 -1.31 -2.96
N ASP A 158 -6.74 -1.52 -1.78
CA ASP A 158 -6.17 -1.05 -0.53
C ASP A 158 -4.82 -1.71 -0.25
N LEU A 159 -4.74 -3.03 -0.38
CA LEU A 159 -3.52 -3.81 -0.16
C LEU A 159 -3.32 -4.86 -1.25
N VAL A 160 -2.09 -4.99 -1.74
CA VAL A 160 -1.68 -6.14 -2.57
C VAL A 160 -0.83 -7.05 -1.71
N VAL A 161 -1.30 -8.29 -1.54
CA VAL A 161 -0.70 -9.26 -0.62
C VAL A 161 -0.27 -10.50 -1.38
N VAL A 162 0.89 -11.06 -1.06
CA VAL A 162 1.38 -12.33 -1.60
C VAL A 162 1.35 -13.38 -0.49
N ASP A 163 0.78 -14.56 -0.77
CA ASP A 163 0.89 -15.74 0.09
C ASP A 163 2.23 -16.45 -0.21
N THR A 164 3.10 -16.55 0.76
CA THR A 164 4.37 -17.27 0.62
C THR A 164 4.18 -18.78 0.53
N LYS A 165 3.03 -19.29 1.02
CA LYS A 165 2.66 -20.68 0.89
C LYS A 165 2.11 -20.94 -0.52
N LYS A 166 2.67 -21.94 -1.19
CA LYS A 166 2.19 -22.36 -2.52
C LYS A 166 0.82 -23.03 -2.43
N ASN A 167 -0.01 -22.73 -3.41
CA ASN A 167 -1.30 -23.39 -3.64
C ASN A 167 -1.09 -24.80 -4.26
N ASP A 168 -2.17 -25.51 -4.55
CA ASP A 168 -2.15 -26.89 -5.11
C ASP A 168 -1.52 -26.96 -6.51
N MET A 169 -1.38 -25.82 -7.22
CA MET A 169 -0.68 -25.72 -8.51
C MET A 169 0.80 -25.37 -8.36
N GLY A 170 1.30 -25.24 -7.14
CA GLY A 170 2.68 -24.84 -6.87
C GLY A 170 2.95 -23.36 -7.08
N GLU A 171 1.91 -22.53 -7.11
CA GLU A 171 1.99 -21.08 -7.28
C GLU A 171 1.74 -20.35 -5.96
N ASN A 172 2.28 -19.13 -5.86
CA ASN A 172 2.05 -18.21 -4.77
C ASN A 172 0.88 -17.28 -5.14
N ASP A 173 -0.22 -17.34 -4.40
CA ASP A 173 -1.40 -16.54 -4.67
C ASP A 173 -1.14 -15.05 -4.44
N ILE A 174 -1.65 -14.21 -5.35
CA ILE A 174 -1.72 -12.76 -5.17
C ILE A 174 -3.14 -12.44 -4.68
N TYR A 175 -3.25 -11.71 -3.59
CA TYR A 175 -4.53 -11.27 -3.05
C TYR A 175 -4.75 -9.78 -3.27
N LEU A 176 -5.97 -9.44 -3.70
CA LEU A 176 -6.52 -8.09 -3.73
C LEU A 176 -7.19 -7.85 -2.37
N GLY A 177 -6.47 -7.21 -1.46
CA GLY A 177 -6.91 -6.93 -0.10
C GLY A 177 -7.88 -5.76 -0.05
N GLU A 178 -9.03 -5.97 0.57
CA GLU A 178 -10.01 -4.95 0.92
C GLU A 178 -10.08 -4.85 2.43
N LEU A 179 -9.86 -3.67 2.98
CA LEU A 179 -9.88 -3.40 4.41
C LEU A 179 -11.24 -2.81 4.82
N LYS A 180 -11.86 -3.37 5.85
CA LYS A 180 -13.07 -2.85 6.47
C LYS A 180 -12.88 -2.72 7.97
N VAL A 181 -13.05 -1.51 8.48
CA VAL A 181 -12.87 -1.19 9.88
C VAL A 181 -14.20 -0.83 10.51
N GLY A 182 -14.63 -1.63 11.49
CA GLY A 182 -15.90 -1.46 12.19
C GLY A 182 -17.11 -1.63 11.27
N THR A 183 -18.26 -1.16 11.72
CA THR A 183 -19.56 -1.38 11.06
C THR A 183 -19.98 -0.29 10.08
N GLY A 184 -19.23 0.82 9.99
CA GLY A 184 -19.66 2.02 9.26
C GLY A 184 -19.62 1.96 7.74
N ALA A 185 -18.94 0.97 7.14
CA ALA A 185 -18.70 0.90 5.69
C ALA A 185 -19.23 -0.40 5.05
N THR A 186 -20.34 -0.92 5.54
CA THR A 186 -20.86 -2.24 5.14
C THR A 186 -21.84 -2.17 3.97
N GLY A 187 -22.45 -1.00 3.69
CA GLY A 187 -23.49 -0.84 2.64
C GLY A 187 -23.15 0.23 1.59
N GLY A 188 -23.98 0.29 0.53
CA GLY A 188 -23.91 1.29 -0.53
C GLY A 188 -22.76 1.08 -1.53
N LYS A 189 -22.36 2.15 -2.24
CA LYS A 189 -21.36 2.14 -3.32
C LYS A 189 -19.91 1.85 -2.88
N SER A 190 -19.66 1.72 -1.59
CA SER A 190 -18.36 1.35 -1.02
C SER A 190 -18.50 0.20 -0.02
N GLY A 191 -19.63 -0.48 -0.02
CA GLY A 191 -19.88 -1.64 0.82
C GLY A 191 -19.21 -2.92 0.32
N ILE A 192 -19.21 -3.94 1.16
CA ILE A 192 -18.54 -5.22 0.89
C ILE A 192 -19.02 -5.84 -0.41
N ILE A 193 -20.34 -5.86 -0.67
CA ILE A 193 -20.91 -6.42 -1.91
C ILE A 193 -20.38 -5.73 -3.15
N ASP A 194 -20.33 -4.40 -3.13
CA ASP A 194 -19.81 -3.60 -4.25
C ASP A 194 -18.34 -3.95 -4.53
N HIS A 195 -17.53 -4.13 -3.48
CA HIS A 195 -16.13 -4.54 -3.62
C HIS A 195 -15.97 -5.98 -4.13
N VAL A 196 -16.84 -6.91 -3.73
CA VAL A 196 -16.86 -8.28 -4.29
C VAL A 196 -17.16 -8.25 -5.79
N ILE A 197 -18.17 -7.50 -6.22
CA ILE A 197 -18.54 -7.36 -7.64
C ILE A 197 -17.36 -6.75 -8.43
N LYS A 198 -16.82 -5.64 -7.98
CA LYS A 198 -15.70 -4.97 -8.64
C LYS A 198 -14.42 -5.81 -8.67
N THR A 199 -14.19 -6.61 -7.62
CA THR A 199 -13.06 -7.55 -7.62
C THR A 199 -13.27 -8.66 -8.66
N ASN A 200 -14.50 -9.19 -8.79
CA ASN A 200 -14.80 -10.16 -9.82
C ASN A 200 -14.58 -9.62 -11.24
N GLU A 201 -14.98 -8.36 -11.50
CA GLU A 201 -14.68 -7.67 -12.77
C GLU A 201 -13.16 -7.61 -13.03
N PHE A 202 -12.38 -7.24 -12.00
CA PHE A 202 -10.93 -7.18 -12.10
C PHE A 202 -10.31 -8.54 -12.42
N ILE A 203 -10.67 -9.57 -11.65
CA ILE A 203 -10.12 -10.93 -11.80
C ILE A 203 -10.51 -11.56 -13.16
N SER A 204 -11.64 -11.15 -13.71
CA SER A 204 -12.11 -11.59 -15.03
C SER A 204 -11.39 -10.89 -16.19
N ASN A 205 -10.63 -9.83 -15.93
CA ASN A 205 -9.89 -9.09 -16.93
C ASN A 205 -8.40 -9.53 -16.96
N ALA A 206 -8.06 -10.38 -17.94
CA ALA A 206 -6.70 -10.94 -18.07
C ALA A 206 -5.60 -9.87 -18.19
N LYS A 207 -5.88 -8.72 -18.81
CA LYS A 207 -4.91 -7.64 -18.95
C LYS A 207 -4.66 -6.95 -17.61
N ALA A 208 -5.71 -6.75 -16.81
CA ALA A 208 -5.59 -6.19 -15.47
C ALA A 208 -4.78 -7.12 -14.56
N CYS A 209 -5.05 -8.42 -14.61
CA CYS A 209 -4.31 -9.43 -13.86
C CYS A 209 -2.81 -9.46 -14.26
N ALA A 210 -2.52 -9.47 -15.55
CA ALA A 210 -1.14 -9.47 -16.05
C ALA A 210 -0.38 -8.18 -15.67
N ALA A 211 -1.05 -7.02 -15.72
CA ALA A 211 -0.47 -5.75 -15.28
C ALA A 211 -0.15 -5.77 -13.78
N LEU A 212 -1.07 -6.26 -12.94
CA LEU A 212 -0.86 -6.42 -11.52
C LEU A 212 0.33 -7.34 -11.22
N ARG A 213 0.34 -8.56 -11.80
CA ARG A 213 1.43 -9.53 -11.60
C ARG A 213 2.79 -8.92 -11.92
N LYS A 214 2.91 -8.26 -13.08
CA LYS A 214 4.14 -7.59 -13.49
C LYS A 214 4.56 -6.49 -12.51
N ASP A 215 3.61 -5.71 -11.98
CA ASP A 215 3.90 -4.70 -10.98
C ASP A 215 4.37 -5.34 -9.67
N VAL A 216 3.73 -6.43 -9.21
CA VAL A 216 4.11 -7.18 -7.99
C VAL A 216 5.54 -7.70 -8.11
N GLU A 217 5.89 -8.36 -9.22
CA GLU A 217 7.25 -8.86 -9.48
C GLU A 217 8.29 -7.73 -9.43
N SER A 218 7.99 -6.60 -10.06
CA SER A 218 8.89 -5.43 -10.08
C SER A 218 9.06 -4.79 -8.69
N ILE A 219 7.97 -4.65 -7.95
CA ILE A 219 7.98 -4.06 -6.61
C ILE A 219 8.77 -4.94 -5.65
N ILE A 220 8.51 -6.26 -5.64
CA ILE A 220 9.24 -7.20 -4.78
C ILE A 220 10.73 -7.10 -5.03
N ARG A 221 11.16 -7.20 -6.29
CA ARG A 221 12.57 -7.13 -6.66
C ARG A 221 13.22 -5.82 -6.20
N GLN A 222 12.59 -4.68 -6.46
CA GLN A 222 13.20 -3.39 -6.15
C GLN A 222 13.17 -3.07 -4.66
N LYS A 223 12.07 -3.37 -3.95
CA LYS A 223 12.01 -3.20 -2.49
C LYS A 223 12.97 -4.13 -1.75
N ALA A 224 13.18 -5.35 -2.25
CA ALA A 224 14.17 -6.27 -1.67
C ALA A 224 15.61 -5.76 -1.85
N VAL A 225 15.96 -5.22 -3.03
CA VAL A 225 17.28 -4.58 -3.25
C VAL A 225 17.50 -3.41 -2.30
N LEU A 226 16.45 -2.68 -1.95
CA LEU A 226 16.49 -1.58 -0.98
C LEU A 226 16.52 -2.06 0.49
N GLY A 227 16.38 -3.36 0.75
CA GLY A 227 16.31 -3.88 2.12
C GLY A 227 14.95 -3.68 2.81
N LEU A 228 13.92 -3.25 2.08
CA LEU A 228 12.57 -3.01 2.61
C LEU A 228 11.76 -4.29 2.81
N PHE A 229 12.25 -5.43 2.32
CA PHE A 229 11.70 -6.76 2.57
C PHE A 229 12.74 -7.66 3.19
N GLU A 230 12.33 -8.46 4.17
CA GLU A 230 13.13 -9.49 4.81
C GLU A 230 12.82 -10.87 4.23
N GLY A 231 13.80 -11.79 4.31
CA GLY A 231 13.66 -13.18 3.89
C GLY A 231 13.89 -13.41 2.40
N ASP A 232 13.72 -14.68 1.98
CA ASP A 232 14.00 -15.09 0.60
C ASP A 232 12.73 -15.05 -0.26
N TYR A 233 12.77 -14.27 -1.31
CA TYR A 233 11.71 -14.13 -2.31
C TYR A 233 12.03 -14.82 -3.64
N THR A 234 13.21 -15.40 -3.81
CA THR A 234 13.69 -15.93 -5.10
C THR A 234 12.92 -17.17 -5.58
N GLY A 235 12.30 -17.90 -4.63
CA GLY A 235 11.49 -19.09 -4.91
C GLY A 235 10.01 -18.80 -5.23
N LEU A 236 9.61 -17.53 -5.34
CA LEU A 236 8.22 -17.18 -5.63
C LEU A 236 7.85 -17.51 -7.07
N ASN A 237 6.69 -18.16 -7.23
CA ASN A 237 6.03 -18.41 -8.50
C ASN A 237 4.62 -17.81 -8.44
N LEU A 238 4.46 -16.55 -8.83
CA LEU A 238 3.22 -15.81 -8.66
C LEU A 238 2.13 -16.31 -9.59
N SER A 239 0.92 -16.49 -9.05
CA SER A 239 -0.25 -16.89 -9.83
C SER A 239 -0.67 -15.82 -10.84
N ASP A 240 -1.18 -16.25 -11.99
CA ASP A 240 -1.70 -15.35 -13.02
C ASP A 240 -3.06 -14.76 -12.64
N LYS A 241 -3.81 -15.46 -11.81
CA LYS A 241 -5.16 -15.06 -11.42
C LYS A 241 -5.20 -14.69 -9.94
N PRO A 242 -5.29 -13.40 -9.62
CA PRO A 242 -5.37 -12.96 -8.24
C PRO A 242 -6.69 -13.39 -7.59
N ARG A 243 -6.70 -13.42 -6.26
CA ARG A 243 -7.85 -13.76 -5.42
C ARG A 243 -8.26 -12.57 -4.55
N MET A 244 -9.44 -12.59 -3.99
CA MET A 244 -9.87 -11.59 -3.02
C MET A 244 -9.45 -11.97 -1.61
N MET A 245 -8.96 -10.99 -0.85
CA MET A 245 -8.79 -11.05 0.61
C MET A 245 -9.66 -9.97 1.23
N LEU A 246 -10.46 -10.33 2.23
CA LEU A 246 -11.25 -9.40 3.01
C LEU A 246 -10.67 -9.33 4.42
N ILE A 247 -10.17 -8.16 4.80
CA ILE A 247 -9.57 -7.90 6.11
C ILE A 247 -10.58 -7.16 6.96
N LEU A 248 -11.14 -7.85 7.94
CA LEU A 248 -12.19 -7.35 8.83
C LEU A 248 -11.59 -6.94 10.16
N VAL A 249 -11.66 -5.64 10.46
CA VAL A 249 -11.09 -5.04 11.68
C VAL A 249 -12.20 -4.67 12.63
N TYR A 250 -12.14 -5.18 13.85
CA TYR A 250 -13.13 -4.92 14.89
C TYR A 250 -12.47 -4.43 16.18
N ARG A 251 -13.24 -3.71 17.00
CA ARG A 251 -12.81 -3.19 18.31
C ARG A 251 -13.45 -3.91 19.49
N GLY A 252 -14.51 -4.66 19.24
CA GLY A 252 -15.22 -5.38 20.30
C GLY A 252 -16.18 -6.43 19.72
N SER A 253 -16.78 -7.22 20.61
CA SER A 253 -17.64 -8.36 20.22
C SER A 253 -18.86 -7.94 19.40
N GLU A 254 -19.45 -6.79 19.65
CA GLU A 254 -20.62 -6.30 18.90
C GLU A 254 -20.27 -5.96 17.46
N GLU A 255 -19.14 -5.27 17.23
CA GLU A 255 -18.66 -5.00 15.88
C GLU A 255 -18.31 -6.30 15.14
N ARG A 256 -17.70 -7.27 15.83
CA ARG A 256 -17.37 -8.57 15.28
C ARG A 256 -18.61 -9.31 14.80
N GLN A 257 -19.68 -9.37 15.59
CA GLN A 257 -20.94 -10.02 15.21
C GLN A 257 -21.55 -9.41 13.93
N VAL A 258 -21.53 -8.07 13.82
CA VAL A 258 -22.01 -7.41 12.58
C VAL A 258 -21.14 -7.77 11.38
N LEU A 259 -19.81 -7.79 11.56
CA LEU A 259 -18.88 -8.13 10.49
C LEU A 259 -18.98 -9.61 10.08
N GLU A 260 -19.33 -10.53 10.99
CA GLU A 260 -19.60 -11.95 10.68
C GLU A 260 -20.80 -12.10 9.71
N VAL A 261 -21.83 -11.28 9.87
CA VAL A 261 -22.95 -11.23 8.89
C VAL A 261 -22.46 -10.72 7.53
N GLN A 262 -21.58 -9.73 7.52
CA GLN A 262 -21.01 -9.19 6.28
C GLN A 262 -20.07 -10.19 5.58
N GLU A 263 -19.38 -11.02 6.34
CA GLU A 263 -18.58 -12.13 5.82
C GLU A 263 -19.45 -13.11 5.01
N GLU A 264 -20.56 -13.56 5.60
CA GLU A 264 -21.48 -14.49 4.91
C GLU A 264 -22.09 -13.85 3.66
N ILE A 265 -22.49 -12.59 3.71
CA ILE A 265 -22.97 -11.83 2.54
C ILE A 265 -21.90 -11.79 1.44
N ALA A 266 -20.63 -11.57 1.79
CA ALA A 266 -19.52 -11.56 0.84
C ALA A 266 -19.32 -12.94 0.18
N LYS A 267 -19.38 -14.02 0.96
CA LYS A 267 -19.26 -15.39 0.47
C LYS A 267 -20.42 -15.74 -0.47
N ASP A 268 -21.66 -15.44 -0.08
CA ASP A 268 -22.85 -15.69 -0.89
C ASP A 268 -22.75 -14.94 -2.23
N LYS A 269 -22.31 -13.68 -2.21
CA LYS A 269 -22.12 -12.91 -3.44
C LYS A 269 -21.01 -13.48 -4.32
N ALA A 270 -19.91 -13.95 -3.73
CA ALA A 270 -18.85 -14.61 -4.46
C ALA A 270 -19.33 -15.91 -5.14
N ARG A 271 -20.11 -16.72 -4.45
CA ARG A 271 -20.74 -17.94 -5.01
C ARG A 271 -21.69 -17.61 -6.17
N GLU A 272 -22.55 -16.59 -6.02
CA GLU A 272 -23.44 -16.09 -7.09
C GLU A 272 -22.64 -15.71 -8.34
N LEU A 273 -21.50 -15.04 -8.17
CA LEU A 273 -20.61 -14.61 -9.25
C LEU A 273 -19.67 -15.73 -9.76
N LYS A 274 -19.74 -16.94 -9.18
CA LYS A 274 -18.87 -18.09 -9.52
C LYS A 274 -17.37 -17.76 -9.36
N MET A 275 -17.02 -16.87 -8.45
CA MET A 275 -15.64 -16.60 -8.07
C MET A 275 -15.25 -17.43 -6.85
N ALA A 276 -13.93 -17.60 -6.63
CA ALA A 276 -13.44 -18.20 -5.41
C ALA A 276 -13.86 -17.34 -4.19
N GLU A 277 -14.27 -18.00 -3.11
CA GLU A 277 -14.61 -17.30 -1.87
C GLU A 277 -13.44 -16.42 -1.40
N PRO A 278 -13.74 -15.22 -0.87
CA PRO A 278 -12.71 -14.36 -0.30
C PRO A 278 -11.95 -15.06 0.83
N LEU A 279 -10.64 -14.91 0.87
CA LEU A 279 -9.87 -15.24 2.06
C LEU A 279 -10.18 -14.21 3.14
N LEU A 280 -10.57 -14.69 4.32
CA LEU A 280 -10.97 -13.84 5.44
C LEU A 280 -9.86 -13.73 6.45
N VAL A 281 -9.52 -12.51 6.81
CA VAL A 281 -8.54 -12.19 7.85
C VAL A 281 -9.21 -11.29 8.87
N TRP A 282 -9.19 -11.73 10.13
CA TRP A 282 -9.73 -10.98 11.24
C TRP A 282 -8.62 -10.26 12.01
N HIS A 283 -8.84 -9.00 12.32
CA HIS A 283 -7.92 -8.19 13.11
C HIS A 283 -8.64 -7.48 14.25
N ASN A 284 -8.18 -7.68 15.48
CA ASN A 284 -8.65 -6.93 16.63
C ASN A 284 -7.82 -5.65 16.77
N ALA A 285 -8.47 -4.49 16.63
CA ALA A 285 -7.80 -3.18 16.73
C ALA A 285 -7.59 -2.72 18.19
N LEU A 286 -8.21 -3.38 19.17
CA LEU A 286 -7.94 -3.12 20.57
C LEU A 286 -6.69 -3.91 20.99
N ILE A 287 -5.69 -3.19 21.44
CA ILE A 287 -4.57 -3.81 22.18
C ILE A 287 -5.14 -4.17 23.55
N THR A 288 -5.46 -5.43 23.76
CA THR A 288 -5.77 -5.94 25.09
C THR A 288 -4.48 -5.93 25.89
N LEU A 289 -4.45 -5.14 26.97
CA LEU A 289 -3.42 -5.33 28.00
C LEU A 289 -3.74 -6.69 28.66
N GLU A 290 -2.97 -7.71 28.32
CA GLU A 290 -2.95 -8.95 29.10
C GLU A 290 -2.20 -8.66 30.39
N VAL A 291 -2.89 -8.86 31.53
CA VAL A 291 -2.33 -8.74 32.89
C VAL A 291 -1.68 -10.05 33.27
#